data_cf50ac2b3c46df2c01e19510d1ba4fc4
#
_entry.id   cf50ac2b3c46df2c01e19510d1ba4fc4
#
_cell.length_a   1.000
_cell.length_b   1.000
_cell.length_c   1.000
_cell.angle_alpha   90.00
_cell.angle_beta   90.00
_cell.angle_gamma   90.00
#
_symmetry.space_group_name_H-M   'P 1'
#
loop_
_entity.id
_entity.type
_entity.pdbx_description
1 polymer ?
#
loop_
_entity_poly.entity_id
_entity_poly.type
_entity_poly.pdbx_seq_one_letter_code
_entity_poly.pdbx_strand_id
1 'polypeptide(L)'
;WPGWLATGIESVIVLFILIAIISTNLFLLYRRKFRRWIMINLAALAALLLGMLGSRTVLALATSDNLESAIEGAATDGLGNDGLSAVVAVLTVGSVWIGPRLRPWAIGLVAAAAALAFVGASTSVLTLPFDVGIGILAGALVALILRTRDRAATPPEVEAALEQDRIDVVQVERAPMDARGSLPWYVQTSDGKTLFVKTLDSDNRATDLLSRLYRTLRLRRAGDRRPFSSLRRSVEHEAFLSLASSARGIRTPHLVTVTEVGSDGMLLAYQKLEGQSLDNLDPEDITDGMLVDVWRLVESLHDAAIAHRDLRLANLFIAGDGVPWIIGLGSAELAAGESLLARDYAQLLASTAVAVGADRAVGAATMVVGEQGIAEALPWIQPLALSSETRAQLGKSDGYAKLRTVAAEAAGVEVTYQRIERVKPRTLFVLASVAVALYV
;
A
#
# COMPACT_ATOMS: atom_id res chain seq x y z
N TRP A 1 -38.70 23.17 9.47
CA TRP A 1 -39.31 21.83 9.35
C TRP A 1 -40.16 21.59 10.60
N PRO A 2 -41.36 20.98 10.54
CA PRO A 2 -42.13 20.64 11.71
C PRO A 2 -41.34 19.64 12.58
N GLY A 3 -41.24 19.89 13.89
CA GLY A 3 -40.40 19.09 14.82
C GLY A 3 -40.66 17.57 14.77
N TRP A 4 -41.91 17.16 14.48
CA TRP A 4 -42.27 15.75 14.35
C TRP A 4 -41.66 15.04 13.14
N LEU A 5 -41.35 15.77 12.06
CA LEU A 5 -40.66 15.24 10.89
C LEU A 5 -39.17 14.99 11.18
N ALA A 6 -38.52 15.90 11.91
CA ALA A 6 -37.13 15.76 12.31
C ALA A 6 -36.96 14.54 13.25
N THR A 7 -37.77 14.45 14.31
CA THR A 7 -37.76 13.30 15.23
C THR A 7 -38.12 11.98 14.56
N GLY A 8 -39.00 11.99 13.57
CA GLY A 8 -39.34 10.79 12.79
C GLY A 8 -38.18 10.29 11.95
N ILE A 9 -37.48 11.18 11.27
CA ILE A 9 -36.31 10.86 10.45
C ILE A 9 -35.16 10.35 11.34
N GLU A 10 -34.87 11.01 12.44
CA GLU A 10 -33.85 10.58 13.41
C GLU A 10 -34.14 9.16 13.95
N SER A 11 -35.39 8.88 14.34
CA SER A 11 -35.77 7.56 14.82
C SER A 11 -35.58 6.45 13.77
N VAL A 12 -35.91 6.72 12.51
CA VAL A 12 -35.70 5.76 11.41
C VAL A 12 -34.22 5.51 11.17
N ILE A 13 -33.36 6.53 11.25
CA ILE A 13 -31.92 6.42 11.04
C ILE A 13 -31.28 5.62 12.17
N VAL A 14 -31.60 5.96 13.43
CA VAL A 14 -31.12 5.22 14.60
C VAL A 14 -31.51 3.76 14.50
N LEU A 15 -32.75 3.46 14.12
CA LEU A 15 -33.22 2.09 13.92
C LEU A 15 -32.43 1.38 12.81
N PHE A 16 -32.15 2.06 11.70
CA PHE A 16 -31.37 1.48 10.59
C PHE A 16 -29.93 1.18 10.99
N ILE A 17 -29.27 2.11 11.71
CA ILE A 17 -27.93 1.92 12.25
C ILE A 17 -27.90 0.75 13.23
N LEU A 18 -28.90 0.66 14.11
CA LEU A 18 -29.01 -0.41 15.10
C LEU A 18 -29.18 -1.78 14.44
N ILE A 19 -30.02 -1.87 13.40
CA ILE A 19 -30.19 -3.08 12.58
C ILE A 19 -28.89 -3.45 11.88
N ALA A 20 -28.17 -2.49 11.33
CA ALA A 20 -26.89 -2.72 10.66
C ALA A 20 -25.82 -3.24 11.63
N ILE A 21 -25.73 -2.65 12.83
CA ILE A 21 -24.80 -3.09 13.88
C ILE A 21 -25.15 -4.52 14.32
N ILE A 22 -26.40 -4.80 14.63
CA ILE A 22 -26.86 -6.12 15.07
C ILE A 22 -26.59 -7.16 13.97
N SER A 23 -26.97 -6.85 12.72
CA SER A 23 -26.77 -7.74 11.58
C SER A 23 -25.29 -8.05 11.34
N THR A 24 -24.43 -7.04 11.45
CA THR A 24 -22.98 -7.21 11.29
C THR A 24 -22.42 -8.09 12.41
N ASN A 25 -22.82 -7.86 13.66
CA ASN A 25 -22.39 -8.67 14.80
C ASN A 25 -22.86 -10.14 14.66
N LEU A 26 -24.12 -10.37 14.33
CA LEU A 26 -24.67 -11.70 14.11
C LEU A 26 -23.98 -12.41 12.94
N PHE A 27 -23.71 -11.71 11.82
CA PHE A 27 -23.01 -12.25 10.68
C PHE A 27 -21.58 -12.69 11.04
N LEU A 28 -20.82 -11.87 11.78
CA LEU A 28 -19.45 -12.20 12.21
C LEU A 28 -19.44 -13.39 13.17
N LEU A 29 -20.41 -13.47 14.10
CA LEU A 29 -20.58 -14.60 15.01
C LEU A 29 -20.96 -15.87 14.25
N TYR A 30 -21.93 -15.80 13.34
CA TYR A 30 -22.33 -16.92 12.49
C TYR A 30 -21.17 -17.48 11.66
N ARG A 31 -20.35 -16.58 11.06
CA ARG A 31 -19.14 -16.94 10.32
C ARG A 31 -17.98 -17.34 11.21
N ARG A 32 -18.16 -17.41 12.53
CA ARG A 32 -17.13 -17.71 13.54
C ARG A 32 -15.88 -16.81 13.44
N LYS A 33 -16.02 -15.59 12.94
CA LYS A 33 -14.95 -14.60 12.83
C LYS A 33 -14.84 -13.79 14.13
N PHE A 34 -14.70 -14.49 15.27
CA PHE A 34 -14.71 -13.91 16.63
C PHE A 34 -13.74 -12.75 16.80
N ARG A 35 -12.60 -12.82 16.17
CA ARG A 35 -11.58 -11.78 16.24
C ARG A 35 -12.04 -10.48 15.59
N ARG A 36 -12.58 -10.53 14.35
CA ARG A 36 -13.15 -9.36 13.68
C ARG A 36 -14.29 -8.77 14.50
N TRP A 37 -15.08 -9.63 15.12
CA TRP A 37 -16.15 -9.24 16.04
C TRP A 37 -15.60 -8.47 17.23
N ILE A 38 -14.55 -8.98 17.92
CA ILE A 38 -13.89 -8.30 19.03
C ILE A 38 -13.33 -6.95 18.61
N MET A 39 -12.61 -6.89 17.49
CA MET A 39 -11.99 -5.65 17.01
C MET A 39 -13.00 -4.54 16.72
N ILE A 40 -14.12 -4.87 16.08
CA ILE A 40 -15.18 -3.91 15.75
C ILE A 40 -15.82 -3.37 17.04
N ASN A 41 -16.15 -4.25 17.97
CA ASN A 41 -16.81 -3.83 19.22
C ASN A 41 -15.84 -3.06 20.13
N LEU A 42 -14.56 -3.44 20.17
CA LEU A 42 -13.56 -2.73 20.95
C LEU A 42 -13.25 -1.35 20.35
N ALA A 43 -13.28 -1.20 19.03
CA ALA A 43 -13.11 0.10 18.36
C ALA A 43 -14.27 1.04 18.67
N ALA A 44 -15.52 0.53 18.66
CA ALA A 44 -16.69 1.30 19.07
C ALA A 44 -16.59 1.75 20.53
N LEU A 45 -16.24 0.83 21.43
CA LEU A 45 -16.07 1.14 22.85
C LEU A 45 -14.94 2.15 23.09
N ALA A 46 -13.80 2.00 22.41
CA ALA A 46 -12.68 2.94 22.52
C ALA A 46 -13.07 4.34 22.04
N ALA A 47 -13.85 4.45 20.96
CA ALA A 47 -14.33 5.74 20.47
C ALA A 47 -15.28 6.41 21.46
N LEU A 48 -16.21 5.67 22.07
CA LEU A 48 -17.11 6.16 23.11
C LEU A 48 -16.32 6.67 24.33
N LEU A 49 -15.35 5.90 24.82
CA LEU A 49 -14.52 6.27 25.96
C LEU A 49 -13.65 7.51 25.67
N LEU A 50 -13.05 7.60 24.47
CA LEU A 50 -12.26 8.76 24.06
C LEU A 50 -13.13 9.99 23.85
N GLY A 51 -14.35 9.85 23.34
CA GLY A 51 -15.32 10.92 23.23
C GLY A 51 -15.69 11.50 24.60
N MET A 52 -16.05 10.62 25.54
CA MET A 52 -16.37 11.01 26.92
C MET A 52 -15.18 11.66 27.66
N LEU A 53 -13.97 11.16 27.45
CA LEU A 53 -12.76 11.74 28.07
C LEU A 53 -12.43 13.09 27.44
N GLY A 54 -12.53 13.20 26.11
CA GLY A 54 -12.25 14.43 25.37
C GLY A 54 -13.20 15.56 25.76
N SER A 55 -14.49 15.30 25.87
CA SER A 55 -15.47 16.29 26.31
C SER A 55 -15.20 16.77 27.72
N ARG A 56 -14.86 15.88 28.67
CA ARG A 56 -14.50 16.24 30.04
C ARG A 56 -13.20 17.02 30.14
N THR A 57 -12.20 16.70 29.36
CA THR A 57 -10.91 17.44 29.39
C THR A 57 -11.03 18.82 28.78
N VAL A 58 -11.82 18.97 27.71
CA VAL A 58 -12.10 20.29 27.12
C VAL A 58 -12.85 21.17 28.10
N LEU A 59 -13.88 20.62 28.78
CA LEU A 59 -14.63 21.33 29.83
C LEU A 59 -13.74 21.75 31.01
N ALA A 60 -12.82 20.87 31.45
CA ALA A 60 -11.91 21.16 32.56
C ALA A 60 -10.84 22.21 32.21
N LEU A 61 -10.48 22.38 30.94
CA LEU A 61 -9.52 23.37 30.45
C LEU A 61 -10.14 24.74 30.15
N ALA A 62 -11.47 24.82 30.06
CA ALA A 62 -12.20 26.04 29.83
C ALA A 62 -12.30 26.85 31.13
N THR A 63 -11.45 27.87 31.26
CA THR A 63 -11.35 28.71 32.48
C THR A 63 -11.94 30.12 32.30
N SER A 64 -12.60 30.43 31.18
CA SER A 64 -13.21 31.74 30.94
C SER A 64 -14.71 31.64 30.76
N ASP A 65 -15.48 32.50 31.42
CA ASP A 65 -16.97 32.50 31.46
C ASP A 65 -17.64 32.47 30.08
N ASN A 66 -17.04 33.09 29.05
CA ASN A 66 -17.57 33.08 27.70
C ASN A 66 -17.29 31.79 26.91
N LEU A 67 -16.23 31.10 27.29
CA LEU A 67 -15.85 29.83 26.69
C LEU A 67 -16.60 28.69 27.36
N GLU A 68 -16.85 28.81 28.69
CA GLU A 68 -17.55 27.83 29.48
C GLU A 68 -18.99 27.63 29.01
N SER A 69 -19.72 28.70 28.72
CA SER A 69 -21.10 28.61 28.18
C SER A 69 -21.16 28.04 26.77
N ALA A 70 -20.17 28.30 25.91
CA ALA A 70 -20.08 27.72 24.59
C ALA A 70 -19.71 26.21 24.64
N ILE A 71 -18.90 25.82 25.61
CA ILE A 71 -18.46 24.44 25.82
C ILE A 71 -19.53 23.64 26.57
N GLU A 72 -20.24 24.22 27.56
CA GLU A 72 -21.41 23.58 28.18
C GLU A 72 -22.50 23.28 27.16
N GLY A 73 -22.81 24.20 26.24
CA GLY A 73 -23.71 23.95 25.12
C GLY A 73 -23.21 22.78 24.25
N ALA A 74 -21.94 22.78 23.88
CA ALA A 74 -21.34 21.72 23.07
C ALA A 74 -21.21 20.38 23.84
N ALA A 75 -21.03 20.40 25.17
CA ALA A 75 -20.92 19.18 25.98
C ALA A 75 -22.29 18.57 26.31
N THR A 76 -23.33 19.38 26.47
CA THR A 76 -24.70 18.88 26.61
C THR A 76 -25.26 18.32 25.32
N ASP A 77 -24.90 18.92 24.19
CA ASP A 77 -25.22 18.40 22.85
C ASP A 77 -24.35 17.19 22.49
N GLY A 78 -23.14 17.09 23.07
CA GLY A 78 -22.15 16.02 22.77
C GLY A 78 -22.54 14.61 23.23
N LEU A 79 -23.44 14.48 24.18
CA LEU A 79 -23.99 13.17 24.59
C LEU A 79 -24.84 12.50 23.51
N GLY A 80 -25.30 13.24 22.49
CA GLY A 80 -26.04 12.72 21.34
C GLY A 80 -25.16 12.16 20.21
N ASN A 81 -23.88 12.50 20.16
CA ASN A 81 -23.00 12.22 19.00
C ASN A 81 -21.97 11.11 19.20
N ASP A 82 -21.90 10.51 20.37
CA ASP A 82 -21.05 9.35 20.64
C ASP A 82 -21.28 8.22 19.63
N GLY A 83 -22.46 8.17 19.02
CA GLY A 83 -22.81 7.25 17.95
C GLY A 83 -22.01 7.45 16.66
N LEU A 84 -21.72 8.69 16.27
CA LEU A 84 -20.99 8.97 15.03
C LEU A 84 -19.51 8.55 15.14
N SER A 85 -18.84 8.91 16.24
CA SER A 85 -17.45 8.50 16.49
C SER A 85 -17.31 6.97 16.55
N ALA A 86 -18.27 6.27 17.16
CA ALA A 86 -18.31 4.80 17.20
C ALA A 86 -18.49 4.20 15.79
N VAL A 87 -19.39 4.73 14.97
CA VAL A 87 -19.61 4.29 13.59
C VAL A 87 -18.35 4.50 12.75
N VAL A 88 -17.69 5.67 12.86
CA VAL A 88 -16.45 5.97 12.17
C VAL A 88 -15.32 5.02 12.61
N ALA A 89 -15.22 4.71 13.91
CA ALA A 89 -14.23 3.76 14.42
C ALA A 89 -14.44 2.34 13.88
N VAL A 90 -15.68 1.87 13.88
CA VAL A 90 -16.07 0.57 13.30
C VAL A 90 -15.73 0.51 11.82
N LEU A 91 -16.04 1.56 11.06
CA LEU A 91 -15.74 1.62 9.63
C LEU A 91 -14.24 1.75 9.37
N THR A 92 -13.50 2.45 10.22
CA THR A 92 -12.04 2.54 10.13
C THR A 92 -11.40 1.16 10.30
N VAL A 93 -11.77 0.41 11.33
CA VAL A 93 -11.33 -0.98 11.52
C VAL A 93 -11.86 -1.88 10.40
N GLY A 94 -13.14 -1.76 10.07
CA GLY A 94 -13.79 -2.56 9.03
C GLY A 94 -13.25 -2.30 7.62
N SER A 95 -12.71 -1.11 7.35
CA SER A 95 -12.16 -0.74 6.03
C SER A 95 -11.05 -1.67 5.55
N VAL A 96 -10.38 -2.33 6.49
CA VAL A 96 -9.34 -3.34 6.21
C VAL A 96 -9.95 -4.55 5.49
N TRP A 97 -11.18 -4.94 5.83
CA TRP A 97 -11.84 -6.15 5.31
C TRP A 97 -12.94 -5.85 4.29
N ILE A 98 -13.34 -4.59 4.16
CA ILE A 98 -14.37 -4.17 3.19
C ILE A 98 -13.75 -4.16 1.80
N GLY A 99 -14.31 -4.95 0.90
CA GLY A 99 -13.88 -5.00 -0.49
C GLY A 99 -14.04 -3.64 -1.20
N PRO A 100 -13.25 -3.37 -2.25
CA PRO A 100 -13.22 -2.07 -2.94
C PRO A 100 -14.57 -1.64 -3.52
N ARG A 101 -15.47 -2.57 -3.83
CA ARG A 101 -16.82 -2.27 -4.33
C ARG A 101 -17.76 -1.71 -3.26
N LEU A 102 -17.55 -2.07 -2.00
CA LEU A 102 -18.39 -1.63 -0.88
C LEU A 102 -17.83 -0.41 -0.15
N ARG A 103 -16.56 -0.05 -0.36
CA ARG A 103 -15.93 1.14 0.27
C ARG A 103 -16.62 2.45 -0.05
N PRO A 104 -16.98 2.78 -1.32
CA PRO A 104 -17.69 4.02 -1.59
C PRO A 104 -19.05 4.06 -0.90
N TRP A 105 -19.73 2.94 -0.75
CA TRP A 105 -20.97 2.83 0.01
C TRP A 105 -20.75 3.06 1.51
N ALA A 106 -19.66 2.51 2.07
CA ALA A 106 -19.31 2.74 3.48
C ALA A 106 -18.97 4.22 3.74
N ILE A 107 -18.20 4.86 2.85
CA ILE A 107 -17.89 6.30 2.92
C ILE A 107 -19.17 7.12 2.75
N GLY A 108 -20.02 6.76 1.79
CA GLY A 108 -21.32 7.39 1.57
C GLY A 108 -22.25 7.29 2.78
N LEU A 109 -22.22 6.16 3.49
CA LEU A 109 -22.99 5.96 4.72
C LEU A 109 -22.51 6.89 5.85
N VAL A 110 -21.19 7.03 6.02
CA VAL A 110 -20.61 7.98 7.00
C VAL A 110 -20.99 9.41 6.64
N ALA A 111 -20.83 9.77 5.37
CA ALA A 111 -21.17 11.12 4.90
C ALA A 111 -22.67 11.41 5.08
N ALA A 112 -23.53 10.44 4.80
CA ALA A 112 -24.98 10.56 5.04
C ALA A 112 -25.30 10.67 6.52
N ALA A 113 -24.68 9.85 7.38
CA ALA A 113 -24.85 9.94 8.83
C ALA A 113 -24.39 11.29 9.39
N ALA A 114 -23.26 11.80 8.92
CA ALA A 114 -22.74 13.11 9.27
C ALA A 114 -23.67 14.24 8.80
N ALA A 115 -24.15 14.18 7.56
CA ALA A 115 -25.10 15.17 7.02
C ALA A 115 -26.44 15.18 7.76
N LEU A 116 -26.93 14.01 8.17
CA LEU A 116 -28.18 13.86 8.90
C LEU A 116 -28.05 14.32 10.37
N ALA A 117 -26.94 14.02 11.02
CA ALA A 117 -26.63 14.56 12.35
C ALA A 117 -26.59 16.10 12.34
N PHE A 118 -26.11 16.66 11.22
CA PHE A 118 -26.08 18.10 11.00
C PHE A 118 -27.47 18.72 10.75
N VAL A 119 -28.28 18.10 9.88
CA VAL A 119 -29.65 18.58 9.56
C VAL A 119 -30.59 18.47 10.77
N GLY A 120 -30.38 17.44 11.64
CA GLY A 120 -31.14 17.25 12.88
C GLY A 120 -30.84 18.27 13.98
N ALA A 121 -29.93 19.24 13.74
CA ALA A 121 -29.46 20.21 14.73
C ALA A 121 -28.93 19.58 16.03
N SER A 122 -28.62 18.28 15.99
CA SER A 122 -28.09 17.52 17.14
C SER A 122 -26.56 17.65 17.26
N THR A 123 -25.90 18.35 16.29
CA THR A 123 -24.45 18.54 16.28
C THR A 123 -24.09 19.94 15.86
N SER A 124 -23.12 20.56 16.53
CA SER A 124 -22.48 21.76 16.05
C SER A 124 -21.46 21.43 14.95
N VAL A 125 -21.25 22.35 14.01
CA VAL A 125 -20.26 22.22 12.92
C VAL A 125 -18.86 21.92 13.45
N LEU A 126 -18.53 22.38 14.64
CA LEU A 126 -17.24 22.22 15.30
C LEU A 126 -17.03 20.82 15.89
N THR A 127 -18.09 20.14 16.33
CA THR A 127 -18.02 18.81 16.94
C THR A 127 -17.86 17.71 15.89
N LEU A 128 -18.38 17.90 14.68
CA LEU A 128 -18.37 16.90 13.62
C LEU A 128 -16.95 16.46 13.18
N PRO A 129 -15.97 17.39 12.92
CA PRO A 129 -14.59 17.00 12.64
C PRO A 129 -13.93 16.32 13.85
N PHE A 130 -14.31 16.70 15.06
CA PHE A 130 -13.78 16.12 16.29
C PHE A 130 -14.25 14.67 16.46
N ASP A 131 -15.54 14.39 16.26
CA ASP A 131 -16.11 13.04 16.35
C ASP A 131 -15.54 12.11 15.28
N VAL A 132 -15.38 12.61 14.05
CA VAL A 132 -14.74 11.87 12.97
C VAL A 132 -13.28 11.59 13.31
N GLY A 133 -12.56 12.59 13.85
CA GLY A 133 -11.17 12.46 14.29
C GLY A 133 -10.99 11.43 15.40
N ILE A 134 -11.83 11.46 16.42
CA ILE A 134 -11.86 10.47 17.52
C ILE A 134 -12.15 9.08 16.97
N GLY A 135 -13.14 8.94 16.12
CA GLY A 135 -13.49 7.66 15.51
C GLY A 135 -12.34 7.06 14.69
N ILE A 136 -11.66 7.86 13.87
CA ILE A 136 -10.48 7.43 13.13
C ILE A 136 -9.35 7.05 14.08
N LEU A 137 -9.07 7.85 15.10
CA LEU A 137 -8.01 7.61 16.08
C LEU A 137 -8.28 6.30 16.86
N ALA A 138 -9.49 6.12 17.38
CA ALA A 138 -9.89 4.93 18.12
C ALA A 138 -9.80 3.67 17.25
N GLY A 139 -10.33 3.72 16.03
CA GLY A 139 -10.26 2.62 15.08
C GLY A 139 -8.83 2.26 14.69
N ALA A 140 -7.99 3.28 14.43
CA ALA A 140 -6.57 3.08 14.12
C ALA A 140 -5.79 2.50 15.30
N LEU A 141 -6.07 2.98 16.54
CA LEU A 141 -5.42 2.51 17.75
C LEU A 141 -5.76 1.04 18.03
N VAL A 142 -7.04 0.67 17.92
CA VAL A 142 -7.49 -0.72 18.07
C VAL A 142 -6.89 -1.61 17.00
N ALA A 143 -6.87 -1.16 15.75
CA ALA A 143 -6.22 -1.87 14.65
C ALA A 143 -4.72 -2.04 14.89
N LEU A 144 -4.05 -1.07 15.52
CA LEU A 144 -2.63 -1.11 15.85
C LEU A 144 -2.34 -2.05 17.05
N ILE A 145 -3.13 -1.93 18.13
CA ILE A 145 -2.94 -2.72 19.37
C ILE A 145 -3.30 -4.18 19.16
N LEU A 146 -4.44 -4.43 18.51
CA LEU A 146 -4.88 -5.78 18.16
C LEU A 146 -4.28 -6.25 16.83
N ARG A 147 -3.29 -5.51 16.32
CA ARG A 147 -2.45 -5.96 15.23
C ARG A 147 -1.99 -7.35 15.59
N THR A 148 -2.64 -8.31 15.02
CA THR A 148 -2.26 -9.69 15.24
C THR A 148 -0.83 -9.83 14.78
N ARG A 149 -0.06 -10.43 15.62
CA ARG A 149 1.06 -11.25 15.19
C ARG A 149 0.58 -11.94 13.93
N ASP A 150 1.20 -11.59 12.82
CA ASP A 150 0.90 -12.16 11.51
C ASP A 150 0.55 -13.64 11.71
N ARG A 151 -0.67 -14.02 11.35
CA ARG A 151 -0.98 -15.43 11.22
C ARG A 151 -0.33 -15.86 9.91
N ALA A 152 0.99 -15.84 9.98
CA ALA A 152 1.84 -16.36 8.95
C ALA A 152 1.34 -17.75 8.60
N ALA A 153 1.15 -18.03 7.33
CA ALA A 153 0.86 -19.38 6.91
C ALA A 153 1.86 -20.33 7.56
N THR A 154 1.37 -21.43 8.06
CA THR A 154 2.21 -22.48 8.67
C THR A 154 2.66 -23.48 7.60
N PRO A 155 3.78 -24.21 7.80
CA PRO A 155 4.21 -25.23 6.83
C PRO A 155 3.09 -26.22 6.44
N PRO A 156 2.26 -26.78 7.36
CA PRO A 156 1.16 -27.65 6.99
C PRO A 156 0.06 -26.96 6.15
N GLU A 157 -0.18 -25.65 6.36
CA GLU A 157 -1.14 -24.91 5.54
C GLU A 157 -0.61 -24.68 4.11
N VAL A 158 0.71 -24.47 3.96
CA VAL A 158 1.37 -24.36 2.64
C VAL A 158 1.33 -25.70 1.91
N GLU A 159 1.66 -26.79 2.60
CA GLU A 159 1.58 -28.17 2.09
C GLU A 159 0.14 -28.48 1.60
N ALA A 160 -0.86 -28.33 2.46
CA ALA A 160 -2.25 -28.60 2.12
C ALA A 160 -2.76 -27.73 0.95
N ALA A 161 -2.30 -26.49 0.82
CA ALA A 161 -2.66 -25.62 -0.29
C ALA A 161 -2.08 -26.08 -1.63
N LEU A 162 -0.85 -26.58 -1.64
CA LEU A 162 -0.20 -27.12 -2.84
C LEU A 162 -0.76 -28.48 -3.23
N GLU A 163 -1.09 -29.35 -2.27
CA GLU A 163 -1.72 -30.66 -2.51
C GLU A 163 -3.11 -30.51 -3.15
N GLN A 164 -3.89 -29.47 -2.81
CA GLN A 164 -5.15 -29.15 -3.48
C GLN A 164 -4.97 -28.93 -4.99
N ASP A 165 -3.82 -28.39 -5.41
CA ASP A 165 -3.46 -28.19 -6.81
C ASP A 165 -2.68 -29.39 -7.39
N ARG A 166 -2.72 -30.55 -6.71
CA ARG A 166 -2.06 -31.81 -7.12
C ARG A 166 -0.53 -31.71 -7.23
N ILE A 167 0.07 -30.91 -6.38
CA ILE A 167 1.51 -30.80 -6.23
C ILE A 167 1.89 -31.59 -4.97
N ASP A 168 2.49 -32.75 -5.15
CA ASP A 168 2.92 -33.61 -4.04
C ASP A 168 4.14 -33.00 -3.35
N VAL A 169 4.00 -32.65 -2.09
CA VAL A 169 4.99 -31.96 -1.29
C VAL A 169 5.76 -32.96 -0.42
N VAL A 170 7.09 -32.86 -0.41
CA VAL A 170 7.97 -33.68 0.45
C VAL A 170 8.42 -32.88 1.67
N GLN A 171 8.76 -31.59 1.46
CA GLN A 171 9.31 -30.76 2.51
C GLN A 171 8.95 -29.28 2.29
N VAL A 172 8.61 -28.58 3.37
CA VAL A 172 8.36 -27.13 3.38
C VAL A 172 9.30 -26.47 4.36
N GLU A 173 10.15 -25.59 3.89
CA GLU A 173 11.10 -24.83 4.70
C GLU A 173 10.92 -23.32 4.48
N ARG A 174 11.14 -22.54 5.54
CA ARG A 174 11.11 -21.09 5.42
C ARG A 174 12.36 -20.60 4.69
N ALA A 175 12.18 -19.83 3.62
CA ALA A 175 13.31 -19.24 2.93
C ALA A 175 13.95 -18.11 3.78
N PRO A 176 15.28 -18.03 3.86
CA PRO A 176 16.00 -17.13 4.76
C PRO A 176 16.05 -15.67 4.25
N MET A 177 15.19 -15.31 3.32
CA MET A 177 15.15 -13.97 2.72
C MET A 177 13.92 -13.19 3.16
N ASP A 178 14.00 -11.85 3.15
CA ASP A 178 12.85 -10.96 3.36
C ASP A 178 12.19 -10.64 2.02
N ALA A 179 10.96 -11.06 1.85
CA ALA A 179 10.17 -10.84 0.64
C ALA A 179 9.08 -9.78 0.81
N ARG A 180 9.38 -8.69 1.54
CA ARG A 180 8.56 -7.47 1.73
C ARG A 180 7.04 -7.70 1.68
N GLY A 181 6.47 -8.06 2.83
CA GLY A 181 5.02 -8.22 3.00
C GLY A 181 4.47 -9.54 2.46
N SER A 182 5.33 -10.47 2.07
CA SER A 182 5.04 -11.88 1.87
C SER A 182 6.00 -12.74 2.70
N LEU A 183 5.57 -13.96 3.00
CA LEU A 183 6.44 -14.95 3.66
C LEU A 183 6.92 -15.94 2.60
N PRO A 184 8.23 -16.00 2.37
CA PRO A 184 8.82 -16.88 1.38
C PRO A 184 9.11 -18.26 1.98
N TRP A 185 8.92 -19.32 1.15
CA TRP A 185 9.16 -20.70 1.47
C TRP A 185 9.90 -21.38 0.34
N TYR A 186 10.73 -22.36 0.67
CA TYR A 186 11.23 -23.36 -0.27
C TYR A 186 10.43 -24.65 -0.06
N VAL A 187 9.92 -25.21 -1.16
CA VAL A 187 9.13 -26.44 -1.13
C VAL A 187 9.76 -27.44 -2.07
N GLN A 188 10.11 -28.60 -1.52
CA GLN A 188 10.56 -29.73 -2.30
C GLN A 188 9.36 -30.59 -2.69
N THR A 189 9.26 -30.92 -3.96
CA THR A 189 8.19 -31.74 -4.53
C THR A 189 8.66 -33.16 -4.78
N SER A 190 7.74 -34.12 -4.85
CA SER A 190 8.04 -35.55 -5.05
C SER A 190 8.72 -35.86 -6.40
N ASP A 191 8.55 -34.97 -7.40
CA ASP A 191 9.25 -35.06 -8.69
C ASP A 191 10.68 -34.48 -8.67
N GLY A 192 11.19 -34.15 -7.47
CA GLY A 192 12.55 -33.67 -7.24
C GLY A 192 12.79 -32.19 -7.57
N LYS A 193 11.73 -31.43 -7.89
CA LYS A 193 11.84 -30.00 -8.13
C LYS A 193 11.78 -29.21 -6.81
N THR A 194 12.40 -28.04 -6.79
CA THR A 194 12.25 -27.08 -5.71
C THR A 194 11.43 -25.89 -6.19
N LEU A 195 10.41 -25.53 -5.43
CA LEU A 195 9.59 -24.37 -5.68
C LEU A 195 9.95 -23.23 -4.71
N PHE A 196 9.87 -22.00 -5.21
CA PHE A 196 9.87 -20.81 -4.41
C PHE A 196 8.42 -20.35 -4.23
N VAL A 197 7.95 -20.38 -2.99
CA VAL A 197 6.55 -20.12 -2.67
C VAL A 197 6.45 -18.84 -1.86
N LYS A 198 5.58 -17.92 -2.28
CA LYS A 198 5.23 -16.69 -1.54
C LYS A 198 3.85 -16.84 -0.96
N THR A 199 3.73 -16.74 0.35
CA THR A 199 2.41 -16.60 1.00
C THR A 199 2.16 -15.14 1.37
N LEU A 200 0.97 -14.66 1.03
CA LEU A 200 0.52 -13.30 1.29
C LEU A 200 -0.73 -13.34 2.15
N ASP A 201 -0.78 -12.51 3.19
CA ASP A 201 -1.92 -12.39 4.09
C ASP A 201 -2.60 -11.03 3.94
N SER A 202 -3.92 -10.99 4.19
CA SER A 202 -4.71 -9.77 4.17
C SER A 202 -4.32 -8.79 5.29
N ASP A 203 -3.80 -9.29 6.43
CA ASP A 203 -3.50 -8.48 7.61
C ASP A 203 -2.21 -7.65 7.45
N ASN A 204 -1.21 -8.14 6.72
CA ASN A 204 0.03 -7.39 6.41
C ASN A 204 -0.20 -6.10 5.59
N ARG A 205 -1.36 -5.98 4.93
CA ARG A 205 -1.74 -4.79 4.15
C ARG A 205 -2.29 -3.63 4.97
N ALA A 206 -2.81 -3.87 6.17
CA ALA A 206 -3.39 -2.81 7.02
C ALA A 206 -2.34 -1.78 7.44
N THR A 207 -1.11 -2.20 7.66
CA THR A 207 0.03 -1.33 8.01
C THR A 207 0.42 -0.39 6.88
N ASP A 208 0.18 -0.82 5.64
CA ASP A 208 0.52 -0.06 4.44
C ASP A 208 -0.56 1.00 4.09
N LEU A 209 -1.77 0.92 4.66
CA LEU A 209 -2.86 1.86 4.37
C LEU A 209 -2.55 3.29 4.83
N LEU A 210 -2.02 3.48 6.04
CA LEU A 210 -1.65 4.81 6.55
C LEU A 210 -0.49 5.41 5.76
N SER A 211 0.50 4.60 5.39
CA SER A 211 1.62 5.03 4.56
C SER A 211 1.18 5.36 3.12
N ARG A 212 0.15 4.67 2.63
CA ARG A 212 -0.46 4.92 1.31
C ARG A 212 -1.34 6.15 1.33
N LEU A 213 -2.18 6.32 2.35
CA LEU A 213 -3.01 7.52 2.53
C LEU A 213 -2.12 8.76 2.64
N TYR A 214 -1.05 8.71 3.44
CA TYR A 214 -0.08 9.78 3.54
C TYR A 214 0.58 10.09 2.18
N ARG A 215 0.96 9.07 1.41
CA ARG A 215 1.55 9.24 0.08
C ARG A 215 0.54 9.76 -0.94
N THR A 216 -0.68 9.26 -0.95
CA THR A 216 -1.75 9.71 -1.85
C THR A 216 -2.14 11.16 -1.59
N LEU A 217 -2.20 11.57 -0.32
CA LEU A 217 -2.47 12.96 0.06
C LEU A 217 -1.32 13.90 -0.27
N ARG A 218 -0.07 13.39 -0.28
CA ARG A 218 1.13 14.22 -0.49
C ARG A 218 1.60 14.28 -1.95
N LEU A 219 1.25 13.30 -2.77
CA LEU A 219 1.75 13.14 -4.14
C LEU A 219 0.58 12.97 -5.12
N ARG A 220 0.21 14.05 -5.79
CA ARG A 220 -0.96 14.13 -6.69
C ARG A 220 -0.88 13.22 -7.95
N ARG A 221 0.30 12.73 -8.31
CA ARG A 221 0.57 11.89 -9.50
C ARG A 221 1.69 10.86 -9.34
N ALA A 222 2.01 10.43 -8.14
CA ALA A 222 2.80 9.23 -8.02
C ALA A 222 1.90 8.09 -8.45
N GLY A 223 2.01 7.69 -9.71
CA GLY A 223 1.31 6.55 -10.32
C GLY A 223 1.66 5.26 -9.61
N ASP A 224 1.31 5.21 -8.34
CA ASP A 224 1.62 4.10 -7.47
C ASP A 224 0.47 3.15 -7.37
N ARG A 225 0.87 1.90 -7.22
CA ARG A 225 0.13 0.69 -6.89
C ARG A 225 -1.35 0.98 -6.65
N ARG A 226 -2.22 0.41 -7.43
CA ARG A 226 -3.69 0.54 -7.30
C ARG A 226 -4.08 0.40 -5.83
N PRO A 227 -4.39 1.50 -5.11
CA PRO A 227 -4.39 1.55 -3.64
C PRO A 227 -5.49 0.69 -3.00
N PHE A 228 -6.40 0.13 -3.80
CA PHE A 228 -7.64 -0.48 -3.32
C PHE A 228 -7.94 -1.86 -3.94
N SER A 229 -6.92 -2.60 -4.42
CA SER A 229 -7.14 -3.97 -4.87
C SER A 229 -7.28 -4.93 -3.67
N SER A 230 -8.19 -5.90 -3.74
CA SER A 230 -8.21 -7.02 -2.79
C SER A 230 -6.90 -7.82 -2.89
N LEU A 231 -6.55 -8.58 -1.83
CA LEU A 231 -5.39 -9.48 -1.85
C LEU A 231 -5.42 -10.36 -3.10
N ARG A 232 -6.54 -11.01 -3.35
CA ARG A 232 -6.75 -11.87 -4.51
C ARG A 232 -6.41 -11.17 -5.83
N ARG A 233 -6.95 -9.97 -6.07
CA ARG A 233 -6.65 -9.22 -7.30
C ARG A 233 -5.18 -8.85 -7.47
N SER A 234 -4.49 -8.59 -6.36
CA SER A 234 -3.06 -8.27 -6.44
C SER A 234 -2.23 -9.49 -6.76
N VAL A 235 -2.61 -10.65 -6.23
CA VAL A 235 -1.98 -11.92 -6.54
C VAL A 235 -2.28 -12.34 -7.97
N GLU A 236 -3.55 -12.24 -8.39
CA GLU A 236 -3.96 -12.48 -9.78
C GLU A 236 -3.24 -11.54 -10.77
N HIS A 237 -3.00 -10.28 -10.38
CA HIS A 237 -2.24 -9.34 -11.18
C HIS A 237 -0.75 -9.72 -11.29
N GLU A 238 -0.10 -10.10 -10.19
CA GLU A 238 1.29 -10.59 -10.22
C GLU A 238 1.40 -11.85 -11.07
N ALA A 239 0.49 -12.79 -10.90
CA ALA A 239 0.43 -14.01 -11.70
C ALA A 239 0.23 -13.72 -13.20
N PHE A 240 -0.71 -12.84 -13.53
CA PHE A 240 -0.96 -12.43 -14.91
C PHE A 240 0.28 -11.79 -15.54
N LEU A 241 0.97 -10.90 -14.84
CA LEU A 241 2.18 -10.23 -15.36
C LEU A 241 3.34 -11.21 -15.50
N SER A 242 3.48 -12.18 -14.59
CA SER A 242 4.48 -13.25 -14.72
C SER A 242 4.22 -14.09 -15.97
N LEU A 243 2.99 -14.52 -16.19
CA LEU A 243 2.60 -15.29 -17.39
C LEU A 243 2.75 -14.46 -18.67
N ALA A 244 2.31 -13.20 -18.65
CA ALA A 244 2.40 -12.31 -19.81
C ALA A 244 3.85 -12.01 -20.21
N SER A 245 4.74 -11.86 -19.23
CA SER A 245 6.19 -11.65 -19.46
C SER A 245 6.83 -12.93 -20.01
N SER A 246 6.56 -14.07 -19.38
CA SER A 246 7.07 -15.37 -19.84
C SER A 246 6.61 -15.71 -21.26
N ALA A 247 5.34 -15.46 -21.59
CA ALA A 247 4.78 -15.67 -22.94
C ALA A 247 5.45 -14.79 -24.03
N ARG A 248 6.11 -13.69 -23.62
CA ARG A 248 6.89 -12.82 -24.50
C ARG A 248 8.38 -13.13 -24.51
N GLY A 249 8.79 -14.25 -23.91
CA GLY A 249 10.18 -14.67 -23.84
C GLY A 249 11.04 -13.90 -22.83
N ILE A 250 10.44 -13.08 -21.98
CA ILE A 250 11.16 -12.35 -20.93
C ILE A 250 11.53 -13.33 -19.82
N ARG A 251 12.81 -13.32 -19.41
CA ARG A 251 13.31 -14.20 -18.37
C ARG A 251 12.76 -13.77 -17.00
N THR A 252 11.69 -14.47 -16.56
CA THR A 252 11.07 -14.37 -15.24
C THR A 252 10.76 -15.79 -14.74
N PRO A 253 10.80 -16.04 -13.42
CA PRO A 253 10.52 -17.36 -12.87
C PRO A 253 9.17 -17.90 -13.36
N HIS A 254 9.17 -19.17 -13.76
CA HIS A 254 7.94 -19.83 -14.23
C HIS A 254 6.94 -19.93 -13.08
N LEU A 255 5.75 -19.38 -13.26
CA LEU A 255 4.65 -19.51 -12.32
C LEU A 255 4.06 -20.91 -12.41
N VAL A 256 4.07 -21.66 -11.32
CA VAL A 256 3.56 -23.03 -11.22
C VAL A 256 2.10 -23.04 -10.83
N THR A 257 1.74 -22.35 -9.75
CA THR A 257 0.35 -22.26 -9.31
C THR A 257 0.07 -21.01 -8.49
N VAL A 258 -1.25 -20.70 -8.38
CA VAL A 258 -1.82 -19.64 -7.54
C VAL A 258 -3.03 -20.21 -6.83
N THR A 259 -2.96 -20.32 -5.49
CA THR A 259 -4.04 -20.92 -4.71
C THR A 259 -4.30 -20.16 -3.40
N GLU A 260 -5.37 -20.51 -2.71
CA GLU A 260 -5.68 -19.96 -1.38
C GLU A 260 -4.90 -20.75 -0.32
N VAL A 261 -4.42 -20.06 0.72
CA VAL A 261 -3.71 -20.66 1.85
C VAL A 261 -4.31 -20.20 3.17
N GLY A 262 -4.61 -21.14 4.05
CA GLY A 262 -5.26 -20.84 5.32
C GLY A 262 -6.67 -20.25 5.11
N SER A 263 -7.10 -19.35 6.00
CA SER A 263 -8.47 -18.83 5.99
C SER A 263 -8.70 -17.61 5.10
N ASP A 264 -7.68 -16.80 4.84
CA ASP A 264 -7.80 -15.51 4.16
C ASP A 264 -6.47 -15.14 3.42
N GLY A 265 -5.53 -16.08 3.27
CA GLY A 265 -4.25 -15.90 2.59
C GLY A 265 -4.29 -16.38 1.12
N MET A 266 -3.28 -15.99 0.38
CA MET A 266 -3.04 -16.42 -1.00
C MET A 266 -1.59 -16.90 -1.12
N LEU A 267 -1.37 -17.87 -2.01
CA LEU A 267 -0.09 -18.47 -2.29
C LEU A 267 0.22 -18.32 -3.78
N LEU A 268 1.46 -17.95 -4.09
CA LEU A 268 2.05 -17.98 -5.42
C LEU A 268 3.26 -18.93 -5.36
N ALA A 269 3.28 -19.95 -6.20
CA ALA A 269 4.41 -20.85 -6.34
C ALA A 269 5.12 -20.64 -7.68
N TYR A 270 6.42 -20.46 -7.60
CA TYR A 270 7.30 -20.30 -8.75
C TYR A 270 8.34 -21.42 -8.76
N GLN A 271 8.83 -21.76 -9.93
CA GLN A 271 10.04 -22.56 -10.03
C GLN A 271 11.20 -21.79 -9.37
N LYS A 272 11.92 -22.45 -8.45
CA LYS A 272 13.10 -21.87 -7.82
C LYS A 272 14.20 -21.65 -8.86
N LEU A 273 14.77 -20.46 -8.88
CA LEU A 273 15.99 -20.17 -9.60
C LEU A 273 17.20 -20.45 -8.68
N GLU A 274 18.23 -21.08 -9.22
CA GLU A 274 19.52 -21.18 -8.56
C GLU A 274 20.34 -19.94 -8.89
N GLY A 275 20.95 -19.32 -7.90
CA GLY A 275 21.70 -18.07 -8.02
C GLY A 275 21.35 -17.09 -6.91
N GLN A 276 21.53 -15.79 -7.16
CA GLN A 276 21.27 -14.74 -6.18
C GLN A 276 20.88 -13.42 -6.82
N SER A 277 20.23 -12.56 -6.06
CA SER A 277 19.90 -11.20 -6.53
C SER A 277 21.12 -10.28 -6.51
N LEU A 278 21.12 -9.27 -7.39
CA LEU A 278 22.25 -8.34 -7.53
C LEU A 278 22.60 -7.57 -6.24
N ASP A 279 21.66 -7.38 -5.34
CA ASP A 279 21.91 -6.74 -4.04
C ASP A 279 22.63 -7.65 -3.05
N ASN A 280 22.73 -8.96 -3.31
CA ASN A 280 23.46 -9.94 -2.52
C ASN A 280 24.83 -10.26 -3.12
N LEU A 281 25.17 -9.73 -4.31
CA LEU A 281 26.49 -9.82 -4.88
C LEU A 281 27.41 -8.75 -4.29
N ASP A 282 28.67 -9.10 -4.08
CA ASP A 282 29.67 -8.09 -3.77
C ASP A 282 29.85 -7.15 -4.97
N PRO A 283 30.00 -5.82 -4.75
CA PRO A 283 30.15 -4.85 -5.85
C PRO A 283 31.29 -5.17 -6.84
N GLU A 284 32.31 -5.88 -6.37
CA GLU A 284 33.46 -6.32 -7.16
C GLU A 284 33.10 -7.46 -8.13
N ASP A 285 32.12 -8.28 -7.77
CA ASP A 285 31.63 -9.39 -8.59
C ASP A 285 30.64 -8.95 -9.66
N ILE A 286 30.08 -7.75 -9.56
CA ILE A 286 29.19 -7.18 -10.55
C ILE A 286 30.03 -6.68 -11.74
N THR A 287 30.08 -7.46 -12.81
CA THR A 287 30.82 -7.10 -14.02
C THR A 287 30.06 -6.14 -14.92
N ASP A 288 30.76 -5.41 -15.80
CA ASP A 288 30.11 -4.52 -16.77
C ASP A 288 29.28 -5.32 -17.78
N GLY A 289 29.70 -6.55 -18.12
CA GLY A 289 28.90 -7.47 -18.93
C GLY A 289 27.58 -7.82 -18.31
N MET A 290 27.54 -8.14 -17.00
CA MET A 290 26.29 -8.39 -16.26
C MET A 290 25.38 -7.18 -16.28
N LEU A 291 25.92 -5.98 -16.11
CA LEU A 291 25.12 -4.75 -16.16
C LEU A 291 24.49 -4.55 -17.55
N VAL A 292 25.26 -4.76 -18.61
CA VAL A 292 24.74 -4.68 -20.00
C VAL A 292 23.66 -5.72 -20.23
N ASP A 293 23.81 -6.95 -19.76
CA ASP A 293 22.81 -8.00 -19.94
C ASP A 293 21.53 -7.74 -19.11
N VAL A 294 21.66 -7.12 -17.93
CA VAL A 294 20.52 -6.61 -17.16
C VAL A 294 19.77 -5.52 -17.94
N TRP A 295 20.48 -4.57 -18.53
CA TRP A 295 19.86 -3.53 -19.35
C TRP A 295 19.14 -4.11 -20.57
N ARG A 296 19.72 -5.07 -21.28
CA ARG A 296 19.08 -5.78 -22.41
C ARG A 296 17.81 -6.52 -21.97
N LEU A 297 17.82 -7.13 -20.77
CA LEU A 297 16.65 -7.80 -20.23
C LEU A 297 15.54 -6.80 -19.90
N VAL A 298 15.87 -5.64 -19.33
CA VAL A 298 14.90 -4.57 -19.07
C VAL A 298 14.38 -3.97 -20.37
N GLU A 299 15.21 -3.80 -21.39
CA GLU A 299 14.81 -3.36 -22.73
C GLU A 299 13.78 -4.33 -23.33
N SER A 300 14.03 -5.64 -23.25
CA SER A 300 13.07 -6.63 -23.74
C SER A 300 11.71 -6.60 -22.99
N LEU A 301 11.70 -6.19 -21.70
CA LEU A 301 10.48 -5.96 -20.94
C LEU A 301 9.74 -4.71 -21.45
N HIS A 302 10.49 -3.64 -21.75
CA HIS A 302 9.94 -2.37 -22.25
C HIS A 302 9.44 -2.48 -23.69
N ASP A 303 10.10 -3.26 -24.55
CA ASP A 303 9.63 -3.61 -25.90
C ASP A 303 8.25 -4.31 -25.87
N ALA A 304 8.01 -5.07 -24.81
CA ALA A 304 6.69 -5.68 -24.56
C ALA A 304 5.67 -4.70 -23.95
N ALA A 305 6.00 -3.40 -23.86
CA ALA A 305 5.21 -2.37 -23.19
C ALA A 305 4.86 -2.72 -21.73
N ILE A 306 5.79 -3.34 -21.01
CA ILE A 306 5.65 -3.68 -19.58
C ILE A 306 6.63 -2.82 -18.77
N ALA A 307 6.11 -2.00 -17.85
CA ALA A 307 6.94 -1.33 -16.85
C ALA A 307 6.97 -2.18 -15.57
N HIS A 308 8.16 -2.38 -15.02
CA HIS A 308 8.35 -3.14 -13.78
C HIS A 308 7.91 -2.34 -12.53
N ARG A 309 8.23 -1.04 -12.53
CA ARG A 309 7.91 -0.05 -11.48
C ARG A 309 8.61 -0.28 -10.12
N ASP A 310 9.50 -1.25 -10.04
CA ASP A 310 10.34 -1.51 -8.84
C ASP A 310 11.66 -2.17 -9.25
N LEU A 311 12.37 -1.59 -10.25
CA LEU A 311 13.66 -2.09 -10.75
C LEU A 311 14.80 -1.75 -9.78
N ARG A 312 14.78 -2.46 -8.63
CA ARG A 312 15.87 -2.44 -7.66
C ARG A 312 16.75 -3.67 -7.85
N LEU A 313 17.97 -3.61 -7.35
CA LEU A 313 18.90 -4.74 -7.42
C LEU A 313 18.31 -6.03 -6.83
N ALA A 314 17.49 -5.94 -5.78
CA ALA A 314 16.78 -7.07 -5.18
C ALA A 314 15.77 -7.76 -6.11
N ASN A 315 15.35 -7.11 -7.20
CA ASN A 315 14.41 -7.65 -8.19
C ASN A 315 15.11 -8.08 -9.50
N LEU A 316 16.43 -8.01 -9.52
CA LEU A 316 17.30 -8.45 -10.60
C LEU A 316 18.12 -9.64 -10.09
N PHE A 317 17.84 -10.81 -10.61
CA PHE A 317 18.43 -12.06 -10.15
C PHE A 317 19.42 -12.59 -11.17
N ILE A 318 20.60 -12.97 -10.73
CA ILE A 318 21.61 -13.60 -11.57
C ILE A 318 21.57 -15.11 -11.30
N ALA A 319 21.20 -15.86 -12.33
CA ALA A 319 21.19 -17.32 -12.24
C ALA A 319 22.59 -17.89 -12.19
N GLY A 320 22.72 -19.16 -11.81
CA GLY A 320 24.01 -19.83 -11.65
C GLY A 320 24.88 -19.90 -12.93
N ASP A 321 24.26 -19.72 -14.10
CA ASP A 321 24.91 -19.58 -15.41
C ASP A 321 25.35 -18.15 -15.75
N GLY A 322 25.13 -17.19 -14.82
CA GLY A 322 25.44 -15.77 -15.01
C GLY A 322 24.35 -14.97 -15.76
N VAL A 323 23.26 -15.61 -16.16
CA VAL A 323 22.19 -14.98 -16.94
C VAL A 323 21.25 -14.20 -16.02
N PRO A 324 20.88 -12.93 -16.35
CA PRO A 324 19.95 -12.15 -15.54
C PRO A 324 18.48 -12.54 -15.76
N TRP A 325 17.72 -12.48 -14.67
CA TRP A 325 16.28 -12.71 -14.60
C TRP A 325 15.59 -11.57 -13.85
N ILE A 326 14.37 -11.24 -14.23
CA ILE A 326 13.52 -10.27 -13.53
C ILE A 326 12.58 -11.02 -12.60
N ILE A 327 12.54 -10.59 -11.33
CA ILE A 327 11.63 -11.12 -10.31
C ILE A 327 10.75 -10.03 -9.72
N GLY A 328 9.66 -10.37 -9.03
CA GLY A 328 8.86 -9.39 -8.28
C GLY A 328 7.92 -8.53 -9.12
N LEU A 329 7.27 -9.09 -10.12
CA LEU A 329 6.33 -8.41 -11.04
C LEU A 329 5.02 -7.91 -10.41
N GLY A 330 4.86 -8.00 -9.08
CA GLY A 330 3.65 -7.57 -8.38
C GLY A 330 3.32 -6.07 -8.48
N SER A 331 4.28 -5.24 -8.88
CA SER A 331 4.10 -3.79 -9.13
C SER A 331 4.03 -3.45 -10.61
N ALA A 332 4.33 -4.39 -11.49
CA ALA A 332 4.46 -4.15 -12.92
C ALA A 332 3.14 -3.73 -13.58
N GLU A 333 3.22 -3.09 -14.74
CA GLU A 333 2.07 -2.56 -15.48
C GLU A 333 2.21 -2.90 -16.96
N LEU A 334 1.17 -3.52 -17.52
CA LEU A 334 1.05 -3.82 -18.94
C LEU A 334 0.51 -2.60 -19.69
N ALA A 335 0.89 -2.46 -20.96
CA ALA A 335 0.57 -1.30 -21.78
C ALA A 335 1.06 0.01 -21.13
N ALA A 336 2.27 -0.04 -20.60
CA ALA A 336 2.90 1.08 -19.92
C ALA A 336 3.22 2.20 -20.93
N GLY A 337 2.90 3.45 -20.53
CA GLY A 337 3.30 4.62 -21.30
C GLY A 337 4.76 4.99 -21.07
N GLU A 338 5.34 5.78 -21.98
CA GLU A 338 6.74 6.22 -21.99
C GLU A 338 7.23 6.75 -20.64
N SER A 339 6.40 7.51 -19.92
CA SER A 339 6.78 8.07 -18.63
C SER A 339 7.01 6.99 -17.54
N LEU A 340 6.35 5.85 -17.61
CA LEU A 340 6.57 4.73 -16.68
C LEU A 340 7.84 3.98 -17.04
N LEU A 341 8.10 3.77 -18.35
CA LEU A 341 9.33 3.15 -18.84
C LEU A 341 10.54 3.99 -18.48
N ALA A 342 10.49 5.31 -18.72
CA ALA A 342 11.55 6.25 -18.35
C ALA A 342 11.84 6.26 -16.83
N ARG A 343 10.81 6.07 -15.99
CA ARG A 343 10.99 5.92 -14.53
C ARG A 343 11.67 4.61 -14.16
N ASP A 344 11.41 3.54 -14.87
CA ASP A 344 12.11 2.27 -14.69
C ASP A 344 13.59 2.41 -15.02
N TYR A 345 13.95 3.09 -16.12
CA TYR A 345 15.33 3.41 -16.44
C TYR A 345 15.99 4.24 -15.33
N ALA A 346 15.33 5.28 -14.85
CA ALA A 346 15.87 6.10 -13.77
C ALA A 346 16.08 5.30 -12.48
N GLN A 347 15.15 4.39 -12.14
CA GLN A 347 15.28 3.52 -10.97
C GLN A 347 16.43 2.52 -11.16
N LEU A 348 16.58 1.94 -12.34
CA LEU A 348 17.68 1.01 -12.64
C LEU A 348 19.03 1.72 -12.58
N LEU A 349 19.18 2.87 -13.26
CA LEU A 349 20.38 3.70 -13.19
C LEU A 349 20.76 4.04 -11.75
N ALA A 350 19.77 4.49 -10.97
CA ALA A 350 20.00 4.90 -9.60
C ALA A 350 20.39 3.72 -8.70
N SER A 351 19.77 2.55 -8.86
CA SER A 351 20.09 1.38 -8.04
C SER A 351 21.42 0.75 -8.43
N THR A 352 21.77 0.69 -9.71
CA THR A 352 23.09 0.22 -10.16
C THR A 352 24.20 1.19 -9.77
N ALA A 353 23.97 2.52 -9.89
CA ALA A 353 24.93 3.52 -9.45
C ALA A 353 25.26 3.44 -7.96
N VAL A 354 24.31 3.01 -7.12
CA VAL A 354 24.57 2.76 -5.69
C VAL A 354 25.56 1.61 -5.49
N ALA A 355 25.47 0.57 -6.31
CA ALA A 355 26.32 -0.62 -6.16
C ALA A 355 27.71 -0.44 -6.79
N VAL A 356 27.76 0.07 -8.03
CA VAL A 356 29.01 0.07 -8.81
C VAL A 356 29.53 1.47 -9.16
N GLY A 357 28.88 2.52 -8.70
CA GLY A 357 29.20 3.92 -9.04
C GLY A 357 28.53 4.42 -10.32
N ALA A 358 28.44 5.76 -10.44
CA ALA A 358 27.68 6.40 -11.51
C ALA A 358 28.27 6.12 -12.90
N ASP A 359 29.60 6.17 -13.02
CA ASP A 359 30.30 6.04 -14.32
C ASP A 359 30.03 4.66 -14.95
N ARG A 360 30.19 3.58 -14.19
CA ARG A 360 29.91 2.21 -14.67
C ARG A 360 28.43 1.99 -14.97
N ALA A 361 27.55 2.48 -14.09
CA ALA A 361 26.11 2.33 -14.26
C ALA A 361 25.61 3.03 -15.54
N VAL A 362 26.04 4.28 -15.77
CA VAL A 362 25.68 5.05 -16.96
C VAL A 362 26.33 4.46 -18.20
N GLY A 363 27.61 4.05 -18.13
CA GLY A 363 28.30 3.42 -19.24
C GLY A 363 27.60 2.17 -19.76
N ALA A 364 27.18 1.27 -18.85
CA ALA A 364 26.44 0.06 -19.22
C ALA A 364 25.05 0.39 -19.82
N ALA A 365 24.35 1.37 -19.26
CA ALA A 365 23.07 1.83 -19.78
C ALA A 365 23.18 2.41 -21.18
N THR A 366 24.16 3.30 -21.42
CA THR A 366 24.39 3.94 -22.73
C THR A 366 24.66 2.92 -23.82
N MET A 367 25.30 1.80 -23.52
CA MET A 367 25.56 0.73 -24.50
C MET A 367 24.29 0.07 -25.02
N VAL A 368 23.18 0.14 -24.26
CA VAL A 368 21.92 -0.58 -24.58
C VAL A 368 20.85 0.40 -25.03
N VAL A 369 20.55 1.39 -24.20
CA VAL A 369 19.44 2.33 -24.45
C VAL A 369 19.90 3.63 -25.15
N GLY A 370 21.21 3.79 -25.35
CA GLY A 370 21.77 4.95 -25.99
C GLY A 370 21.60 6.28 -25.26
N GLU A 371 21.99 7.35 -25.88
CA GLU A 371 21.86 8.72 -25.37
C GLU A 371 20.39 9.09 -25.09
N GLN A 372 19.48 8.66 -25.98
CA GLN A 372 18.05 8.96 -25.86
C GLN A 372 17.44 8.33 -24.61
N GLY A 373 17.68 7.04 -24.34
CA GLY A 373 17.15 6.36 -23.16
C GLY A 373 17.66 6.98 -21.85
N ILE A 374 18.93 7.44 -21.83
CA ILE A 374 19.49 8.19 -20.71
C ILE A 374 18.81 9.56 -20.56
N ALA A 375 18.58 10.28 -21.66
CA ALA A 375 17.91 11.58 -21.67
C ALA A 375 16.46 11.47 -21.13
N GLU A 376 15.75 10.41 -21.48
CA GLU A 376 14.40 10.11 -20.98
C GLU A 376 14.37 9.78 -19.48
N ALA A 377 15.39 9.07 -18.98
CA ALA A 377 15.53 8.72 -17.56
C ALA A 377 15.92 9.92 -16.69
N LEU A 378 16.74 10.83 -17.19
CA LEU A 378 17.39 11.92 -16.45
C LEU A 378 16.39 12.78 -15.63
N PRO A 379 15.23 13.22 -16.15
CA PRO A 379 14.25 14.01 -15.41
C PRO A 379 13.67 13.27 -14.20
N TRP A 380 13.76 11.94 -14.15
CA TRP A 380 13.22 11.08 -13.09
C TRP A 380 14.27 10.69 -12.05
N ILE A 381 15.56 11.02 -12.24
CA ILE A 381 16.62 10.81 -11.24
C ILE A 381 16.46 11.84 -10.13
N GLN A 382 15.42 11.67 -9.31
CA GLN A 382 15.08 12.57 -8.20
C GLN A 382 14.46 11.79 -7.02
N PRO A 383 14.59 12.29 -5.76
CA PRO A 383 14.21 11.55 -4.57
C PRO A 383 12.77 11.04 -4.55
N LEU A 384 11.85 11.75 -5.21
CA LEU A 384 10.42 11.40 -5.22
C LEU A 384 10.05 10.31 -6.24
N ALA A 385 10.85 10.14 -7.28
CA ALA A 385 10.60 9.13 -8.31
C ALA A 385 11.22 7.77 -7.96
N LEU A 386 12.23 7.75 -7.09
CA LEU A 386 12.99 6.56 -6.75
C LEU A 386 12.45 5.83 -5.50
N SER A 387 12.78 4.54 -5.37
CA SER A 387 12.43 3.73 -4.20
C SER A 387 13.02 4.31 -2.92
N SER A 388 12.39 4.03 -1.78
CA SER A 388 12.86 4.54 -0.48
C SER A 388 14.28 4.10 -0.14
N GLU A 389 14.66 2.90 -0.55
CA GLU A 389 15.97 2.31 -0.33
C GLU A 389 17.05 3.00 -1.15
N THR A 390 16.89 3.01 -2.48
CA THR A 390 17.79 3.71 -3.42
C THR A 390 17.95 5.18 -3.05
N ARG A 391 16.83 5.84 -2.66
CA ARG A 391 16.84 7.23 -2.19
C ARG A 391 17.68 7.42 -0.94
N ALA A 392 17.55 6.51 0.04
CA ALA A 392 18.29 6.61 1.29
C ALA A 392 19.80 6.41 1.08
N GLN A 393 20.18 5.55 0.15
CA GLN A 393 21.58 5.26 -0.16
C GLN A 393 22.23 6.41 -0.96
N LEU A 394 21.58 6.88 -2.03
CA LEU A 394 22.08 8.03 -2.81
C LEU A 394 22.09 9.34 -2.00
N GLY A 395 21.20 9.49 -1.03
CA GLY A 395 21.11 10.67 -0.18
C GLY A 395 22.19 10.77 0.91
N LYS A 396 22.91 9.68 1.19
CA LYS A 396 24.03 9.68 2.17
C LYS A 396 25.31 10.33 1.65
N SER A 397 25.45 10.43 0.36
CA SER A 397 26.58 11.03 -0.36
C SER A 397 26.01 12.00 -1.39
N ASP A 398 26.90 12.72 -2.10
CA ASP A 398 26.51 13.57 -3.25
C ASP A 398 26.10 12.74 -4.49
N GLY A 399 25.58 11.52 -4.24
CA GLY A 399 25.27 10.52 -5.27
C GLY A 399 24.26 10.98 -6.31
N TYR A 400 23.26 11.79 -5.92
CA TYR A 400 22.31 12.35 -6.88
C TYR A 400 22.96 13.34 -7.84
N ALA A 401 23.82 14.22 -7.35
CA ALA A 401 24.49 15.21 -8.19
C ALA A 401 25.45 14.51 -9.15
N LYS A 402 26.28 13.61 -8.62
CA LYS A 402 27.23 12.85 -9.44
C LYS A 402 26.51 12.04 -10.53
N LEU A 403 25.48 11.26 -10.17
CA LEU A 403 24.75 10.43 -11.15
C LEU A 403 24.11 11.28 -12.24
N ARG A 404 23.50 12.42 -11.88
CA ARG A 404 22.89 13.33 -12.86
C ARG A 404 23.90 13.98 -13.79
N THR A 405 25.03 14.38 -13.25
CA THR A 405 26.11 14.98 -14.07
C THR A 405 26.60 13.97 -15.11
N VAL A 406 26.96 12.75 -14.67
CA VAL A 406 27.44 11.70 -15.58
C VAL A 406 26.35 11.31 -16.60
N ALA A 407 25.10 11.20 -16.18
CA ALA A 407 23.98 10.87 -17.08
C ALA A 407 23.69 12.00 -18.07
N ALA A 408 23.78 13.26 -17.67
CA ALA A 408 23.59 14.42 -18.55
C ALA A 408 24.72 14.54 -19.59
N GLU A 409 25.96 14.30 -19.18
CA GLU A 409 27.14 14.26 -20.09
C GLU A 409 27.00 13.12 -21.11
N ALA A 410 26.59 11.92 -20.66
CA ALA A 410 26.40 10.77 -21.55
C ALA A 410 25.22 10.95 -22.51
N ALA A 411 24.19 11.69 -22.14
CA ALA A 411 23.04 11.99 -22.99
C ALA A 411 23.20 13.25 -23.84
N GLY A 412 24.25 14.04 -23.63
CA GLY A 412 24.48 15.30 -24.36
C GLY A 412 23.42 16.38 -24.09
N VAL A 413 22.74 16.33 -22.92
CA VAL A 413 21.64 17.24 -22.56
C VAL A 413 21.89 17.92 -21.22
N GLU A 414 21.23 19.07 -21.02
CA GLU A 414 21.24 19.72 -19.69
C GLU A 414 20.37 18.97 -18.69
N VAL A 415 20.73 19.05 -17.40
CA VAL A 415 19.97 18.43 -16.32
C VAL A 415 18.60 19.10 -16.19
N THR A 416 17.56 18.38 -16.58
CA THR A 416 16.17 18.80 -16.43
C THR A 416 15.47 17.99 -15.34
N TYR A 417 14.43 18.58 -14.75
CA TYR A 417 13.64 17.91 -13.71
C TYR A 417 12.19 17.78 -14.13
N GLN A 418 11.68 16.56 -14.08
CA GLN A 418 10.24 16.38 -14.19
C GLN A 418 9.56 17.01 -12.97
N ARG A 419 8.65 17.94 -13.24
CA ARG A 419 7.90 18.61 -12.17
C ARG A 419 6.91 17.64 -11.55
N ILE A 420 7.27 17.07 -10.40
CA ILE A 420 6.36 16.24 -9.62
C ILE A 420 5.51 17.18 -8.78
N GLU A 421 4.22 17.28 -9.10
CA GLU A 421 3.27 18.12 -8.36
C GLU A 421 3.10 17.59 -6.94
N ARG A 422 3.48 18.40 -5.96
CA ARG A 422 3.19 18.18 -4.54
C ARG A 422 1.92 18.92 -4.16
N VAL A 423 1.01 18.28 -3.46
CA VAL A 423 -0.03 19.02 -2.72
C VAL A 423 0.67 19.73 -1.57
N LYS A 424 0.78 21.06 -1.68
CA LYS A 424 1.38 21.86 -0.60
C LYS A 424 0.44 21.82 0.62
N PRO A 425 0.95 21.65 1.85
CA PRO A 425 0.12 21.73 3.07
C PRO A 425 -0.74 22.99 3.11
N ARG A 426 -0.21 24.09 2.55
CA ARG A 426 -0.94 25.36 2.39
C ARG A 426 -2.20 25.22 1.51
N THR A 427 -2.18 24.38 0.48
CA THR A 427 -3.36 24.14 -0.38
C THR A 427 -4.44 23.37 0.37
N LEU A 428 -4.05 22.40 1.21
CA LEU A 428 -4.99 21.69 2.09
C LEU A 428 -5.55 22.63 3.15
N PHE A 429 -4.72 23.50 3.71
CA PHE A 429 -5.15 24.49 4.68
C PHE A 429 -6.10 25.51 4.05
N VAL A 430 -5.79 26.01 2.85
CA VAL A 430 -6.67 26.95 2.10
C VAL A 430 -7.99 26.26 1.73
N LEU A 431 -7.98 25.02 1.27
CA LEU A 431 -9.21 24.26 0.98
C LEU A 431 -10.05 24.05 2.24
N ALA A 432 -9.42 23.72 3.36
CA ALA A 432 -10.11 23.61 4.64
C ALA A 432 -10.67 24.95 5.11
N SER A 433 -9.88 26.05 4.98
CA SER A 433 -10.32 27.41 5.34
C SER A 433 -11.45 27.93 4.45
N VAL A 434 -11.40 27.64 3.14
CA VAL A 434 -12.48 27.98 2.20
C VAL A 434 -13.74 27.16 2.51
N ALA A 435 -13.60 25.87 2.83
CA ALA A 435 -14.73 25.05 3.25
C ALA A 435 -15.37 25.58 4.53
N VAL A 436 -14.57 26.03 5.49
CA VAL A 436 -15.06 26.71 6.71
C VAL A 436 -15.71 28.05 6.39
N ALA A 437 -15.10 28.89 5.53
CA ALA A 437 -15.61 30.22 5.17
C ALA A 437 -16.88 30.19 4.30
N LEU A 438 -17.10 29.15 3.52
CA LEU A 438 -18.36 28.95 2.77
C LEU A 438 -19.48 28.41 3.66
N TYR A 439 -19.16 28.10 4.90
CA TYR A 439 -20.05 27.45 5.84
C TYR A 439 -20.47 28.39 7.00
N VAL A 440 -19.74 29.46 7.22
CA VAL A 440 -20.09 30.56 8.13
C VAL A 440 -20.90 31.62 7.38
#